data_455458ec9f2b75c3d74cc03e53e4a759
#
_entry.id   455458ec9f2b75c3d74cc03e53e4a759
#
_cell.length_a   1.000
_cell.length_b   1.000
_cell.length_c   1.000
_cell.angle_alpha   90.00
_cell.angle_beta   90.00
_cell.angle_gamma   90.00
#
_symmetry.space_group_name_H-M   'P 1'
#
loop_
_entity.id
_entity.type
_entity.pdbx_description
1 polymer ?
#
loop_
_entity_poly.entity_id
_entity_poly.type
_entity_poly.pdbx_seq_one_letter_code
_entity_poly.pdbx_strand_id
1 'polypeptide(L)'
;MNAVKILRETQDTVTVSRGDWTQLLSELEDAQDRAAVVERRGHEAATGKQAARRNYLSAREARRLLDGESPVKVWREKRGRSQRELATAAGVSAGYLAEIETGRKSGSAAALARLAKALQVQIGDLIISSNG
;
A
#
# COMPACT_ATOMS: atom_id res chain seq x y z
N MET A 1 -19.58 16.93 6.08
CA MET A 1 -19.50 15.47 5.87
C MET A 1 -20.69 15.04 5.03
N ASN A 2 -20.43 14.60 3.83
CA ASN A 2 -21.50 14.17 2.96
C ASN A 2 -21.97 12.78 3.40
N ALA A 3 -23.26 12.68 3.70
CA ALA A 3 -23.85 11.40 4.04
C ALA A 3 -23.84 10.49 2.81
N VAL A 4 -23.36 9.27 3.00
CA VAL A 4 -23.43 8.24 1.95
C VAL A 4 -24.87 7.83 1.75
N LYS A 5 -25.32 7.88 0.51
CA LYS A 5 -26.67 7.47 0.18
C LYS A 5 -26.71 5.96 -0.05
N ILE A 6 -27.41 5.27 0.80
CA ILE A 6 -27.62 3.83 0.66
C ILE A 6 -28.70 3.60 -0.40
N LEU A 7 -28.34 2.94 -1.49
CA LEU A 7 -29.25 2.63 -2.58
C LEU A 7 -30.04 1.35 -2.33
N ARG A 8 -29.42 0.41 -1.67
CA ARG A 8 -30.03 -0.87 -1.32
C ARG A 8 -29.32 -1.47 -0.11
N GLU A 9 -30.09 -2.08 0.74
CA GLU A 9 -29.56 -2.74 1.93
C GLU A 9 -30.18 -4.13 2.08
N THR A 10 -29.35 -5.10 2.39
CA THR A 10 -29.75 -6.45 2.77
C THR A 10 -29.03 -6.79 4.09
N GLN A 11 -29.29 -7.95 4.67
CA GLN A 11 -28.60 -8.36 5.90
C GLN A 11 -27.09 -8.39 5.76
N ASP A 12 -26.58 -8.76 4.60
CA ASP A 12 -25.15 -8.98 4.39
C ASP A 12 -24.52 -7.97 3.44
N THR A 13 -25.30 -7.15 2.77
CA THR A 13 -24.77 -6.23 1.77
C THR A 13 -25.44 -4.86 1.82
N VAL A 14 -24.66 -3.85 1.51
CA VAL A 14 -25.12 -2.49 1.33
C VAL A 14 -24.67 -2.03 -0.05
N THR A 15 -25.62 -1.52 -0.85
CA THR A 15 -25.31 -1.01 -2.18
C THR A 15 -25.24 0.51 -2.14
N VAL A 16 -24.12 1.04 -2.60
CA VAL A 16 -23.90 2.49 -2.70
C VAL A 16 -23.43 2.82 -4.12
N SER A 17 -23.47 4.08 -4.48
CA SER A 17 -22.92 4.51 -5.77
C SER A 17 -21.41 4.31 -5.81
N ARG A 18 -20.85 4.19 -7.02
CA ARG A 18 -19.42 4.04 -7.20
C ARG A 18 -18.65 5.26 -6.64
N GLY A 19 -19.20 6.45 -6.83
CA GLY A 19 -18.62 7.68 -6.29
C GLY A 19 -18.58 7.67 -4.76
N ASP A 20 -19.68 7.28 -4.13
CA ASP A 20 -19.75 7.16 -2.67
C ASP A 20 -18.82 6.08 -2.16
N TRP A 21 -18.70 4.97 -2.88
CA TRP A 21 -17.78 3.91 -2.52
C TRP A 21 -16.32 4.37 -2.54
N THR A 22 -15.94 5.10 -3.59
CA THR A 22 -14.60 5.67 -3.71
C THR A 22 -14.31 6.64 -2.57
N GLN A 23 -15.28 7.47 -2.23
CA GLN A 23 -15.15 8.42 -1.13
C GLN A 23 -15.03 7.70 0.22
N LEU A 24 -15.84 6.66 0.45
CA LEU A 24 -15.76 5.85 1.66
C LEU A 24 -14.40 5.20 1.81
N LEU A 25 -13.84 4.67 0.73
CA LEU A 25 -12.51 4.07 0.77
C LEU A 25 -11.46 5.10 1.13
N SER A 26 -11.54 6.30 0.56
CA SER A 26 -10.61 7.39 0.86
C SER A 26 -10.72 7.83 2.32
N GLU A 27 -11.94 8.01 2.82
CA GLU A 27 -12.18 8.37 4.21
C GLU A 27 -11.71 7.28 5.17
N LEU A 28 -11.91 6.03 4.81
CA LEU A 28 -11.47 4.90 5.62
C LEU A 28 -9.95 4.85 5.71
N GLU A 29 -9.25 5.10 4.62
CA GLU A 29 -7.78 5.16 4.61
C GLU A 29 -7.28 6.30 5.50
N ASP A 30 -7.85 7.49 5.37
CA ASP A 30 -7.52 8.63 6.22
C ASP A 30 -7.83 8.34 7.69
N ALA A 31 -8.95 7.70 7.97
CA ALA A 31 -9.33 7.30 9.32
C ALA A 31 -8.38 6.25 9.89
N GLN A 32 -7.92 5.32 9.07
CA GLN A 32 -6.95 4.32 9.50
C GLN A 32 -5.60 4.94 9.86
N ASP A 33 -5.14 5.91 9.08
CA ASP A 33 -3.92 6.63 9.39
C ASP A 33 -4.03 7.41 10.70
N ARG A 34 -5.17 8.03 10.95
CA ARG A 34 -5.45 8.73 12.20
C ARG A 34 -5.71 7.78 13.35
N ALA A 35 -6.48 6.73 13.10
CA ALA A 35 -6.86 5.74 14.08
C ALA A 35 -5.67 4.90 14.56
N ALA A 36 -4.60 4.80 13.77
CA ALA A 36 -3.37 4.18 14.21
C ALA A 36 -2.82 4.83 15.48
N VAL A 37 -3.14 6.09 15.72
CA VAL A 37 -2.79 6.81 16.95
C VAL A 37 -3.80 6.57 18.06
N VAL A 38 -5.07 6.47 17.71
CA VAL A 38 -6.19 6.42 18.67
C VAL A 38 -6.48 4.99 19.16
N GLU A 39 -6.43 4.00 18.26
CA GLU A 39 -6.73 2.61 18.58
C GLU A 39 -5.68 1.93 19.45
N ARG A 40 -4.51 2.51 19.57
CA ARG A 40 -3.50 2.03 20.51
C ARG A 40 -3.95 2.15 21.95
N ARG A 41 -5.05 2.83 22.16
CA ARG A 41 -5.64 2.95 23.48
C ARG A 41 -6.20 1.63 23.91
N GLY A 42 -5.43 0.88 24.62
CA GLY A 42 -5.93 -0.21 25.38
C GLY A 42 -6.22 -1.51 24.63
N HIS A 43 -5.76 -1.66 23.40
CA HIS A 43 -5.91 -2.93 22.70
C HIS A 43 -4.57 -3.52 22.30
N GLU A 44 -4.02 -4.31 23.16
CA GLU A 44 -2.82 -5.09 22.84
C GLU A 44 -3.04 -5.99 21.65
N ALA A 45 -4.23 -6.53 21.49
CA ALA A 45 -4.61 -7.29 20.32
C ALA A 45 -4.58 -6.43 19.05
N ALA A 46 -4.84 -5.13 19.16
CA ALA A 46 -4.76 -4.20 18.07
C ALA A 46 -3.30 -3.93 17.66
N THR A 47 -2.34 -4.06 18.56
CA THR A 47 -0.92 -3.87 18.23
C THR A 47 -0.44 -4.90 17.22
N GLY A 48 -0.83 -6.17 17.37
CA GLY A 48 -0.53 -7.20 16.39
C GLY A 48 -1.21 -6.95 15.05
N LYS A 49 -2.45 -6.48 15.06
CA LYS A 49 -3.19 -6.13 13.85
C LYS A 49 -2.58 -4.92 13.14
N GLN A 50 -2.12 -3.93 13.87
CA GLN A 50 -1.47 -2.75 13.29
C GLN A 50 -0.11 -3.10 12.69
N ALA A 51 0.66 -3.93 13.37
CA ALA A 51 1.92 -4.42 12.82
C ALA A 51 1.67 -5.22 11.54
N ALA A 52 0.62 -6.04 11.53
CA ALA A 52 0.21 -6.78 10.34
C ALA A 52 -0.25 -5.83 9.22
N ARG A 53 -1.03 -4.79 9.55
CA ARG A 53 -1.50 -3.81 8.58
C ARG A 53 -0.37 -3.05 7.89
N ARG A 54 0.74 -2.84 8.56
CA ARG A 54 1.92 -2.24 7.94
C ARG A 54 2.48 -3.08 6.81
N ASN A 55 2.25 -4.37 6.88
CA ASN A 55 2.72 -5.33 5.89
C ASN A 55 1.64 -5.74 4.89
N TYR A 56 0.44 -5.18 5.01
CA TYR A 56 -0.66 -5.42 4.07
C TYR A 56 -0.98 -4.15 3.32
N LEU A 57 -1.24 -4.30 2.04
CA LEU A 57 -1.68 -3.20 1.21
C LEU A 57 -3.18 -2.94 1.46
N SER A 58 -3.56 -1.67 1.43
CA SER A 58 -4.97 -1.29 1.41
C SER A 58 -5.60 -1.72 0.09
N ALA A 59 -6.93 -1.71 0.02
CA ALA A 59 -7.65 -2.01 -1.22
C ALA A 59 -7.23 -1.08 -2.35
N ARG A 60 -6.99 0.19 -2.04
CA ARG A 60 -6.53 1.19 -3.01
C ARG A 60 -5.12 0.87 -3.52
N GLU A 61 -4.23 0.53 -2.62
CA GLU A 61 -2.86 0.15 -2.97
C GLU A 61 -2.83 -1.14 -3.78
N ALA A 62 -3.62 -2.13 -3.40
CA ALA A 62 -3.75 -3.36 -4.16
C ALA A 62 -4.29 -3.11 -5.57
N ARG A 63 -5.24 -2.19 -5.71
CA ARG A 63 -5.76 -1.80 -7.03
C ARG A 63 -4.67 -1.18 -7.89
N ARG A 64 -3.79 -0.37 -7.31
CA ARG A 64 -2.66 0.20 -8.05
C ARG A 64 -1.77 -0.88 -8.64
N LEU A 65 -1.53 -1.95 -7.89
CA LEU A 65 -0.77 -3.09 -8.41
C LEU A 65 -1.49 -3.79 -9.55
N LEU A 66 -2.81 -3.96 -9.42
CA LEU A 66 -3.62 -4.55 -10.49
C LEU A 66 -3.62 -3.69 -11.74
N ASP A 67 -3.52 -2.38 -11.60
CA ASP A 67 -3.43 -1.44 -12.72
C ASP A 67 -2.03 -1.39 -13.34
N GLY A 68 -1.09 -2.17 -12.84
CA GLY A 68 0.24 -2.30 -13.40
C GLY A 68 1.29 -1.38 -12.79
N GLU A 69 1.00 -0.68 -11.70
CA GLU A 69 2.01 0.13 -11.02
C GLU A 69 3.06 -0.75 -10.36
N SER A 70 4.27 -0.21 -10.27
CA SER A 70 5.39 -0.92 -9.66
C SER A 70 5.14 -1.19 -8.18
N PRO A 71 5.31 -2.44 -7.71
CA PRO A 71 5.21 -2.74 -6.28
C PRO A 71 6.21 -1.93 -5.45
N VAL A 72 7.40 -1.71 -5.95
CA VAL A 72 8.42 -0.91 -5.27
C VAL A 72 7.91 0.51 -5.03
N LYS A 73 7.29 1.12 -6.04
CA LYS A 73 6.71 2.45 -5.91
C LYS A 73 5.57 2.48 -4.90
N VAL A 74 4.67 1.52 -4.96
CA VAL A 74 3.52 1.44 -4.04
C VAL A 74 3.98 1.31 -2.59
N TRP A 75 4.90 0.40 -2.33
CA TRP A 75 5.45 0.22 -0.98
C TRP A 75 6.27 1.41 -0.52
N ARG A 76 7.02 2.04 -1.43
CA ARG A 76 7.80 3.23 -1.10
C ARG A 76 6.88 4.37 -0.63
N GLU A 77 5.83 4.64 -1.39
CA GLU A 77 4.86 5.68 -1.04
C GLU A 77 4.12 5.35 0.25
N LYS A 78 3.79 4.08 0.46
CA LYS A 78 3.20 3.61 1.71
C LYS A 78 4.09 3.88 2.91
N ARG A 79 5.39 3.74 2.76
CA ARG A 79 6.38 4.03 3.82
C ARG A 79 6.72 5.52 3.92
N GLY A 80 6.15 6.37 3.05
CA GLY A 80 6.39 7.80 3.07
C GLY A 80 7.80 8.21 2.67
N ARG A 81 8.47 7.42 1.85
CA ARG A 81 9.84 7.69 1.41
C ARG A 81 9.88 8.24 -0.01
N SER A 82 10.80 9.17 -0.25
CA SER A 82 11.11 9.61 -1.60
C SER A 82 11.95 8.56 -2.33
N GLN A 83 12.03 8.66 -3.66
CA GLN A 83 12.92 7.78 -4.44
C GLN A 83 14.36 7.88 -3.96
N ARG A 84 14.83 9.10 -3.71
CA ARG A 84 16.20 9.34 -3.24
C ARG A 84 16.45 8.70 -1.87
N GLU A 85 15.51 8.85 -0.95
CA GLU A 85 15.63 8.25 0.38
C GLU A 85 15.69 6.72 0.30
N LEU A 86 14.81 6.13 -0.48
CA LEU A 86 14.80 4.68 -0.66
C LEU A 86 16.06 4.19 -1.35
N ALA A 87 16.50 4.87 -2.40
CA ALA A 87 17.71 4.51 -3.13
C ALA A 87 18.92 4.52 -2.20
N THR A 88 19.06 5.54 -1.38
CA THR A 88 20.13 5.66 -0.39
C THR A 88 20.05 4.53 0.63
N ALA A 89 18.87 4.26 1.16
CA ALA A 89 18.68 3.19 2.15
C ALA A 89 18.97 1.80 1.59
N ALA A 90 18.65 1.58 0.32
CA ALA A 90 18.87 0.30 -0.34
C ALA A 90 20.25 0.16 -0.98
N GLY A 91 21.04 1.24 -1.04
CA GLY A 91 22.35 1.22 -1.66
C GLY A 91 22.31 1.08 -3.18
N VAL A 92 21.27 1.60 -3.81
CA VAL A 92 21.15 1.64 -5.27
C VAL A 92 21.09 3.09 -5.74
N SER A 93 21.33 3.33 -7.04
CA SER A 93 21.20 4.68 -7.58
C SER A 93 19.74 5.09 -7.72
N ALA A 94 19.48 6.38 -7.57
CA ALA A 94 18.13 6.92 -7.77
C ALA A 94 17.63 6.69 -9.20
N GLY A 95 18.52 6.78 -10.19
CA GLY A 95 18.19 6.48 -11.57
C GLY A 95 17.79 5.03 -11.79
N TYR A 96 18.50 4.10 -11.18
CA TYR A 96 18.16 2.68 -11.27
C TYR A 96 16.80 2.40 -10.60
N LEU A 97 16.57 3.00 -9.44
CA LEU A 97 15.28 2.87 -8.77
C LEU A 97 14.15 3.44 -9.64
N ALA A 98 14.36 4.59 -10.27
CA ALA A 98 13.38 5.17 -11.16
C ALA A 98 13.07 4.26 -12.34
N GLU A 99 14.07 3.58 -12.89
CA GLU A 99 13.87 2.61 -13.98
C GLU A 99 13.06 1.40 -13.55
N ILE A 100 13.27 0.94 -12.31
CA ILE A 100 12.46 -0.14 -11.74
C ILE A 100 11.01 0.33 -11.56
N GLU A 101 10.81 1.53 -11.03
CA GLU A 101 9.46 2.05 -10.77
C GLU A 101 8.68 2.36 -12.05
N THR A 102 9.37 2.69 -13.13
CA THR A 102 8.72 2.93 -14.43
C THR A 102 8.57 1.67 -15.28
N GLY A 103 9.07 0.54 -14.80
CA GLY A 103 8.99 -0.73 -15.52
C GLY A 103 10.04 -0.91 -16.61
N ARG A 104 10.99 0.01 -16.75
CA ARG A 104 12.09 -0.11 -17.72
C ARG A 104 13.04 -1.24 -17.37
N LYS A 105 13.22 -1.48 -16.08
CA LYS A 105 14.02 -2.59 -15.57
C LYS A 105 13.23 -3.33 -14.53
N SER A 106 13.34 -4.64 -14.53
CA SER A 106 12.68 -5.48 -13.50
C SER A 106 13.46 -5.49 -12.17
N GLY A 107 14.69 -5.06 -12.21
CA GLY A 107 15.57 -5.10 -11.05
C GLY A 107 16.23 -6.48 -10.88
N SER A 108 17.48 -6.47 -10.45
CA SER A 108 18.18 -7.72 -10.11
C SER A 108 17.65 -8.27 -8.79
N ALA A 109 17.80 -9.58 -8.56
CA ALA A 109 17.40 -10.21 -7.31
C ALA A 109 18.09 -9.55 -6.11
N ALA A 110 19.38 -9.21 -6.25
CA ALA A 110 20.12 -8.51 -5.20
C ALA A 110 19.57 -7.12 -4.91
N ALA A 111 19.23 -6.37 -5.95
CA ALA A 111 18.63 -5.03 -5.79
C ALA A 111 17.26 -5.12 -5.14
N LEU A 112 16.43 -6.05 -5.58
CA LEU A 112 15.09 -6.26 -4.98
C LEU A 112 15.18 -6.69 -3.53
N ALA A 113 16.16 -7.53 -3.18
CA ALA A 113 16.38 -7.92 -1.79
C ALA A 113 16.75 -6.71 -0.91
N ARG A 114 17.60 -5.83 -1.42
CA ARG A 114 17.97 -4.61 -0.71
C ARG A 114 16.79 -3.63 -0.56
N LEU A 115 16.00 -3.49 -1.60
CA LEU A 115 14.79 -2.66 -1.57
C LEU A 115 13.77 -3.23 -0.60
N ALA A 116 13.57 -4.54 -0.61
CA ALA A 116 12.65 -5.20 0.32
C ALA A 116 13.07 -4.96 1.77
N LYS A 117 14.36 -5.09 2.06
CA LYS A 117 14.89 -4.82 3.40
C LYS A 117 14.68 -3.36 3.81
N ALA A 118 14.96 -2.43 2.91
CA ALA A 118 14.77 -1.00 3.17
C ALA A 118 13.30 -0.63 3.38
N LEU A 119 12.39 -1.31 2.70
CA LEU A 119 10.95 -1.12 2.80
C LEU A 119 10.32 -1.95 3.92
N GLN A 120 11.08 -2.83 4.55
CA GLN A 120 10.59 -3.75 5.59
C GLN A 120 9.46 -4.66 5.09
N VAL A 121 9.64 -5.19 3.91
CA VAL A 121 8.73 -6.16 3.29
C VAL A 121 9.52 -7.38 2.82
N GLN A 122 8.82 -8.43 2.42
CA GLN A 122 9.46 -9.59 1.83
C GLN A 122 9.73 -9.32 0.35
N ILE A 123 10.75 -9.96 -0.18
CA ILE A 123 11.10 -9.78 -1.60
C ILE A 123 9.93 -10.17 -2.52
N GLY A 124 9.15 -11.18 -2.12
CA GLY A 124 7.96 -11.60 -2.87
C GLY A 124 6.91 -10.50 -3.00
N ASP A 125 6.88 -9.55 -2.07
CA ASP A 125 5.96 -8.42 -2.13
C ASP A 125 6.33 -7.42 -3.23
N LEU A 126 7.56 -7.45 -3.70
CA LEU A 126 8.06 -6.58 -4.76
C LEU A 126 8.04 -7.24 -6.14
N ILE A 127 7.71 -8.51 -6.20
CA ILE A 127 7.65 -9.27 -7.45
C ILE A 127 6.19 -9.45 -7.80
N ILE A 128 5.76 -8.86 -8.91
CA ILE A 128 4.46 -9.18 -9.47
C ILE A 128 4.63 -10.49 -10.22
N SER A 129 3.97 -11.54 -9.76
CA SER A 129 3.78 -12.71 -10.59
C SER A 129 2.90 -12.30 -11.76
N SER A 130 3.53 -12.01 -12.88
CA SER A 130 2.80 -11.92 -14.13
C SER A 130 2.35 -13.34 -14.49
N ASN A 131 1.28 -13.79 -13.88
CA ASN A 131 0.54 -14.88 -14.43
C ASN A 131 -0.18 -14.34 -15.66
N GLY A 132 0.56 -14.31 -16.71
CA GLY A 132 -0.03 -14.15 -18.02
C GLY A 132 -0.77 -15.39 -18.42
#